data_c48a881ebce62c0fe7ce49659ada5677
#
_entry.id   c48a881ebce62c0fe7ce49659ada5677
#
_cell.length_a   1.000
_cell.length_b   1.000
_cell.length_c   1.000
_cell.angle_alpha   90.00
_cell.angle_beta   90.00
_cell.angle_gamma   90.00
#
_symmetry.space_group_name_H-M   'P 1'
#
loop_
_entity.id
_entity.type
_entity.pdbx_description
1 polymer ?
#
loop_
_entity_poly.entity_id
_entity_poly.type
_entity_poly.pdbx_seq_one_letter_code
_entity_poly.pdbx_strand_id
1 'polypeptide(L)'
;MPQPTAVLFYVADIARSSAFYSDLFDRKPDVASPFYAMFKLNNGFEVAIYDRNKLQPAAPAMSASAELGFTVADLAALNDLYQQWMKKQIPIIMPPMKMYFGGTHFMGLDPDGHRLRVATPD
;
A
#
# COMPACT_ATOMS: atom_id res chain seq x y z
N MET A 1 -2.85 13.59 -22.87
CA MET A 1 -2.06 13.60 -21.63
C MET A 1 -1.94 12.18 -21.09
N PRO A 2 -0.73 11.70 -20.84
CA PRO A 2 -0.60 10.37 -20.25
C PRO A 2 -1.17 10.34 -18.84
N GLN A 3 -1.68 9.16 -18.44
CA GLN A 3 -2.21 8.93 -17.10
C GLN A 3 -1.13 8.24 -16.25
N PRO A 4 -1.07 8.49 -14.96
CA PRO A 4 -0.18 7.75 -14.09
C PRO A 4 -0.50 6.26 -14.11
N THR A 5 0.53 5.42 -14.16
CA THR A 5 0.38 3.96 -14.25
C THR A 5 1.06 3.23 -13.10
N ALA A 6 1.79 3.93 -12.26
CA ALA A 6 2.57 3.30 -11.21
C ALA A 6 2.80 4.24 -10.03
N VAL A 7 3.04 3.63 -8.87
CA VAL A 7 3.59 4.31 -7.69
C VAL A 7 4.84 3.57 -7.26
N LEU A 8 5.85 4.31 -6.81
CA LEU A 8 7.08 3.74 -6.30
C LEU A 8 7.32 4.24 -4.88
N PHE A 9 7.43 3.31 -3.94
CA PHE A 9 7.76 3.62 -2.55
C PHE A 9 9.24 3.36 -2.29
N TYR A 10 9.88 4.27 -1.58
CA TYR A 10 11.25 4.10 -1.10
C TYR A 10 11.19 3.41 0.26
N VAL A 11 11.86 2.27 0.38
CA VAL A 11 11.76 1.43 1.57
C VAL A 11 13.14 1.21 2.18
N ALA A 12 13.16 0.93 3.47
CA ALA A 12 14.41 0.70 4.19
C ALA A 12 14.93 -0.73 3.99
N ASP A 13 14.03 -1.70 3.77
CA ASP A 13 14.37 -3.12 3.69
C ASP A 13 13.49 -3.79 2.63
N ILE A 14 14.10 -4.11 1.49
CA ILE A 14 13.38 -4.70 0.35
C ILE A 14 12.76 -6.05 0.71
N ALA A 15 13.48 -6.91 1.41
CA ALA A 15 12.98 -8.24 1.74
C ALA A 15 11.73 -8.15 2.62
N ARG A 16 11.76 -7.29 3.62
CA ARG A 16 10.64 -7.07 4.54
C ARG A 16 9.42 -6.50 3.80
N SER A 17 9.64 -5.45 3.02
CA SER A 17 8.55 -4.78 2.30
C SER A 17 7.99 -5.63 1.18
N SER A 18 8.83 -6.40 0.49
CA SER A 18 8.38 -7.34 -0.54
C SER A 18 7.49 -8.42 0.06
N ALA A 19 7.87 -8.98 1.21
CA ALA A 19 7.04 -9.96 1.91
C ALA A 19 5.70 -9.35 2.35
N PHE A 20 5.73 -8.13 2.87
CA PHE A 20 4.52 -7.41 3.28
C PHE A 20 3.55 -7.23 2.11
N TYR A 21 4.03 -6.68 0.99
CA TYR A 21 3.15 -6.41 -0.15
C TYR A 21 2.72 -7.68 -0.87
N SER A 22 3.56 -8.74 -0.88
CA SER A 22 3.16 -10.05 -1.40
C SER A 22 1.98 -10.61 -0.62
N ASP A 23 1.99 -10.48 0.71
CA ASP A 23 0.89 -10.90 1.56
C ASP A 23 -0.34 -10.02 1.37
N LEU A 24 -0.15 -8.70 1.30
CA LEU A 24 -1.25 -7.75 1.12
C LEU A 24 -2.00 -7.97 -0.19
N PHE A 25 -1.26 -8.21 -1.29
CA PHE A 25 -1.83 -8.38 -2.63
C PHE A 25 -2.12 -9.83 -2.98
N ASP A 26 -1.83 -10.80 -2.11
CA ASP A 26 -1.97 -12.23 -2.36
C ASP A 26 -1.30 -12.65 -3.66
N ARG A 27 -0.06 -12.18 -3.90
CA ARG A 27 0.69 -12.52 -5.11
C ARG A 27 2.17 -12.26 -4.92
N LYS A 28 2.97 -12.96 -5.73
CA LYS A 28 4.40 -12.71 -5.79
C LYS A 28 4.68 -11.49 -6.66
N PRO A 29 5.80 -10.79 -6.44
CA PRO A 29 6.18 -9.70 -7.33
C PRO A 29 6.40 -10.21 -8.76
N ASP A 30 6.03 -9.39 -9.73
CA ASP A 30 6.27 -9.66 -11.16
C ASP A 30 7.73 -9.42 -11.53
N VAL A 31 8.40 -8.52 -10.83
CA VAL A 31 9.83 -8.26 -10.94
C VAL A 31 10.41 -8.24 -9.54
N ALA A 32 11.54 -8.89 -9.35
CA ALA A 32 12.23 -8.91 -8.06
C ALA A 32 13.74 -8.90 -8.27
N SER A 33 14.42 -8.07 -7.49
CA SER A 33 15.88 -8.00 -7.43
C SER A 33 16.29 -7.66 -6.00
N PRO A 34 17.57 -7.65 -5.66
CA PRO A 34 18.00 -7.26 -4.31
C PRO A 34 17.61 -5.83 -3.89
N PHE A 35 17.33 -4.94 -4.87
CA PHE A 35 17.07 -3.52 -4.60
C PHE A 35 15.66 -3.07 -4.98
N TYR A 36 14.86 -3.94 -5.61
CA TYR A 36 13.63 -3.50 -6.27
C TYR A 36 12.65 -4.66 -6.36
N ALA A 37 11.37 -4.37 -6.18
CA ALA A 37 10.30 -5.31 -6.50
C ALA A 37 9.12 -4.53 -7.08
N MET A 38 8.39 -5.17 -7.99
CA MET A 38 7.24 -4.56 -8.63
C MET A 38 6.09 -5.57 -8.72
N PHE A 39 4.90 -5.10 -8.39
CA PHE A 39 3.67 -5.85 -8.47
C PHE A 39 2.77 -5.21 -9.50
N LYS A 40 2.46 -5.93 -10.57
CA LYS A 40 1.50 -5.47 -11.56
C LYS A 40 0.12 -6.00 -11.18
N LEU A 41 -0.76 -5.09 -10.79
CA LEU A 41 -2.10 -5.46 -10.31
C LEU A 41 -3.04 -5.77 -11.48
N ASN A 42 -4.17 -6.40 -11.18
CA ASN A 42 -5.10 -6.86 -12.22
C ASN A 42 -5.70 -5.71 -13.04
N ASN A 43 -5.78 -4.51 -12.48
CA ASN A 43 -6.23 -3.32 -13.20
C ASN A 43 -5.11 -2.66 -14.04
N GLY A 44 -3.92 -3.25 -14.07
CA GLY A 44 -2.77 -2.73 -14.81
C GLY A 44 -1.91 -1.74 -14.06
N PHE A 45 -2.36 -1.27 -12.89
CA PHE A 45 -1.57 -0.35 -12.08
C PHE A 45 -0.39 -1.09 -11.44
N GLU A 46 0.76 -0.43 -11.37
CA GLU A 46 1.96 -1.03 -10.80
C GLU A 46 2.29 -0.40 -9.45
N VAL A 47 2.54 -1.25 -8.47
CA VAL A 47 3.08 -0.83 -7.18
C VAL A 47 4.48 -1.39 -7.08
N ALA A 48 5.45 -0.51 -6.92
CA ALA A 48 6.85 -0.90 -6.84
C ALA A 48 7.48 -0.39 -5.55
N ILE A 49 8.51 -1.09 -5.11
CA ILE A 49 9.32 -0.69 -3.95
C ILE A 49 10.78 -0.68 -4.35
N TYR A 50 11.53 0.26 -3.82
CA TYR A 50 12.94 0.42 -4.13
C TYR A 50 13.73 0.71 -2.86
N ASP A 51 14.90 0.09 -2.72
CA ASP A 51 15.79 0.33 -1.59
C ASP A 51 16.22 1.80 -1.59
N ARG A 52 15.83 2.55 -0.56
CA ARG A 52 16.11 3.98 -0.46
C ARG A 52 17.60 4.31 -0.51
N ASN A 53 18.45 3.37 -0.12
CA ASN A 53 19.91 3.56 -0.11
C ASN A 53 20.55 3.36 -1.48
N LYS A 54 19.78 2.88 -2.46
CA LYS A 54 20.27 2.61 -3.81
C LYS A 54 19.69 3.54 -4.87
N LEU A 55 18.93 4.53 -4.47
CA LEU A 55 18.32 5.48 -5.40
C LEU A 55 19.35 6.36 -6.09
N GLN A 56 19.13 6.61 -7.37
CA GLN A 56 19.91 7.54 -8.18
C GLN A 56 18.95 8.42 -8.99
N PRO A 57 18.97 9.73 -8.76
CA PRO A 57 19.73 10.43 -7.72
C PRO A 57 19.26 10.07 -6.32
N ALA A 58 20.15 10.21 -5.35
CA ALA A 58 19.82 9.88 -3.96
C ALA A 58 18.67 10.74 -3.45
N ALA A 59 17.76 10.11 -2.69
CA ALA A 59 16.68 10.83 -2.05
C ALA A 59 17.13 11.31 -0.66
N PRO A 60 16.68 12.50 -0.20
CA PRO A 60 16.96 12.92 1.17
C PRO A 60 16.26 12.01 2.16
N ALA A 61 16.82 11.91 3.36
CA ALA A 61 16.18 11.18 4.45
C ALA A 61 14.83 11.84 4.76
N MET A 62 13.76 11.04 4.79
CA MET A 62 12.41 11.55 5.01
C MET A 62 11.55 10.50 5.67
N SER A 63 10.56 10.94 6.44
CA SER A 63 9.51 10.06 6.94
C SER A 63 8.54 9.72 5.81
N ALA A 64 7.81 8.63 5.96
CA ALA A 64 6.77 8.26 5.02
C ALA A 64 5.67 9.34 4.98
N SER A 65 5.28 9.76 3.79
CA SER A 65 4.29 10.83 3.60
C SER A 65 3.26 10.53 2.52
N ALA A 66 3.23 9.28 2.02
CA ALA A 66 2.33 8.87 0.95
C ALA A 66 1.27 7.91 1.47
N GLU A 67 0.16 7.82 0.73
CA GLU A 67 -0.90 6.85 0.97
C GLU A 67 -1.14 6.02 -0.28
N LEU A 68 -1.40 4.73 -0.07
CA LEU A 68 -1.95 3.87 -1.11
C LEU A 68 -3.44 3.71 -0.82
N GLY A 69 -4.27 4.08 -1.78
CA GLY A 69 -5.73 4.06 -1.63
C GLY A 69 -6.35 2.84 -2.29
N PHE A 70 -7.31 2.24 -1.59
CA PHE A 70 -8.11 1.11 -2.07
C PHE A 70 -9.56 1.50 -1.99
N THR A 71 -10.30 1.31 -3.07
CA THR A 71 -11.76 1.53 -3.06
C THR A 71 -12.44 0.17 -3.07
N VAL A 72 -13.36 -0.03 -2.14
CA VAL A 72 -14.20 -1.24 -2.06
C VAL A 72 -15.65 -0.89 -2.40
N ALA A 73 -16.43 -1.88 -2.78
CA ALA A 73 -17.77 -1.66 -3.35
C ALA A 73 -18.75 -1.10 -2.31
N ASP A 74 -18.69 -1.58 -1.06
CA ASP A 74 -19.68 -1.26 -0.03
C ASP A 74 -19.12 -1.49 1.38
N LEU A 75 -19.95 -1.22 2.37
CA LEU A 75 -19.56 -1.36 3.78
C LEU A 75 -19.23 -2.81 4.16
N ALA A 76 -19.96 -3.78 3.61
CA ALA A 76 -19.69 -5.19 3.89
C ALA A 76 -18.29 -5.58 3.40
N ALA A 77 -17.93 -5.18 2.19
CA ALA A 77 -16.60 -5.42 1.64
C ALA A 77 -15.52 -4.73 2.46
N LEU A 78 -15.78 -3.52 2.93
CA LEU A 78 -14.82 -2.78 3.78
C LEU A 78 -14.59 -3.52 5.09
N ASN A 79 -15.65 -3.96 5.75
CA ASN A 79 -15.54 -4.67 7.02
C ASN A 79 -14.84 -6.02 6.86
N ASP A 80 -15.11 -6.74 5.77
CA ASP A 80 -14.42 -8.00 5.48
C ASP A 80 -12.92 -7.77 5.30
N LEU A 81 -12.53 -6.75 4.55
CA LEU A 81 -11.12 -6.44 4.33
C LEU A 81 -10.44 -5.99 5.63
N TYR A 82 -11.15 -5.23 6.45
CA TYR A 82 -10.65 -4.83 7.77
C TYR A 82 -10.32 -6.06 8.62
N GLN A 83 -11.23 -7.05 8.67
CA GLN A 83 -10.99 -8.27 9.41
C GLN A 83 -9.80 -9.07 8.85
N GLN A 84 -9.66 -9.11 7.53
CA GLN A 84 -8.51 -9.78 6.90
C GLN A 84 -7.19 -9.10 7.29
N TRP A 85 -7.15 -7.77 7.28
CA TRP A 85 -5.94 -7.04 7.66
C TRP A 85 -5.60 -7.23 9.14
N MET A 86 -6.62 -7.30 9.99
CA MET A 86 -6.41 -7.61 11.41
C MET A 86 -5.76 -8.99 11.58
N LYS A 87 -6.24 -10.01 10.84
CA LYS A 87 -5.65 -11.34 10.86
C LYS A 87 -4.23 -11.38 10.33
N LYS A 88 -3.93 -10.56 9.33
CA LYS A 88 -2.57 -10.42 8.77
C LYS A 88 -1.66 -9.59 9.68
N GLN A 89 -2.17 -9.09 10.79
CA GLN A 89 -1.41 -8.28 11.76
C GLN A 89 -0.87 -6.99 11.14
N ILE A 90 -1.58 -6.42 10.18
CA ILE A 90 -1.27 -5.10 9.64
C ILE A 90 -1.63 -4.07 10.71
N PRO A 91 -0.71 -3.19 11.13
CA PRO A 91 -1.03 -2.17 12.11
C PRO A 91 -2.18 -1.28 11.62
N ILE A 92 -3.21 -1.13 12.44
CA ILE A 92 -4.38 -0.30 12.12
C ILE A 92 -4.27 0.99 12.92
N ILE A 93 -4.24 2.12 12.22
CA ILE A 93 -4.17 3.44 12.85
C ILE A 93 -5.53 4.13 12.91
N MET A 94 -6.51 3.64 12.16
CA MET A 94 -7.87 4.14 12.21
C MET A 94 -8.81 2.98 11.88
N PRO A 95 -9.66 2.55 12.84
CA PRO A 95 -10.69 1.55 12.55
C PRO A 95 -11.75 2.14 11.62
N PRO A 96 -12.67 1.31 11.09
CA PRO A 96 -13.73 1.82 10.24
C PRO A 96 -14.47 2.99 10.87
N MET A 97 -14.54 4.11 10.16
CA MET A 97 -15.10 5.35 10.65
C MET A 97 -15.73 6.11 9.48
N LYS A 98 -16.92 6.64 9.70
CA LYS A 98 -17.56 7.49 8.70
C LYS A 98 -16.86 8.85 8.67
N MET A 99 -16.44 9.25 7.47
CA MET A 99 -15.69 10.50 7.29
C MET A 99 -16.64 11.65 6.98
N TYR A 100 -16.30 12.85 7.45
CA TYR A 100 -17.13 14.03 7.23
C TYR A 100 -17.26 14.39 5.76
N PHE A 101 -16.29 13.99 4.93
CA PHE A 101 -16.28 14.27 3.49
C PHE A 101 -16.90 13.14 2.66
N GLY A 102 -17.48 12.13 3.28
CA GLY A 102 -18.17 11.01 2.62
C GLY A 102 -17.46 9.69 2.74
N GLY A 103 -18.26 8.63 2.76
CA GLY A 103 -17.75 7.26 2.84
C GLY A 103 -17.30 6.84 4.22
N THR A 104 -17.10 5.53 4.36
CA THR A 104 -16.47 4.92 5.54
C THR A 104 -15.07 4.50 5.16
N HIS A 105 -14.10 4.82 6.00
CA HIS A 105 -12.69 4.53 5.76
C HIS A 105 -12.09 3.78 6.93
N PHE A 106 -11.06 2.98 6.65
CA PHE A 106 -10.11 2.56 7.69
C PHE A 106 -8.70 2.69 7.15
N MET A 107 -7.71 2.69 8.03
CA MET A 107 -6.32 2.86 7.63
C MET A 107 -5.39 1.92 8.37
N GLY A 108 -4.46 1.33 7.61
CA GLY A 108 -3.32 0.59 8.14
C GLY A 108 -2.00 1.24 7.75
N LEU A 109 -0.91 0.61 8.17
CA LEU A 109 0.44 1.05 7.86
C LEU A 109 1.23 -0.08 7.23
N ASP A 110 2.09 0.27 6.26
CA ASP A 110 3.12 -0.63 5.78
C ASP A 110 4.35 -0.61 6.72
N PRO A 111 5.37 -1.46 6.49
CA PRO A 111 6.54 -1.50 7.39
C PRO A 111 7.33 -0.20 7.49
N ASP A 112 7.23 0.70 6.51
CA ASP A 112 7.92 1.99 6.52
C ASP A 112 7.04 3.14 6.98
N GLY A 113 5.80 2.85 7.37
CA GLY A 113 4.86 3.86 7.85
C GLY A 113 4.05 4.54 6.76
N HIS A 114 4.07 4.04 5.53
CA HIS A 114 3.16 4.54 4.49
C HIS A 114 1.74 4.13 4.86
N ARG A 115 0.80 5.04 4.67
CA ARG A 115 -0.60 4.77 5.00
C ARG A 115 -1.28 3.97 3.88
N LEU A 116 -2.13 3.06 4.30
CA LEU A 116 -2.95 2.24 3.42
C LEU A 116 -4.39 2.56 3.77
N ARG A 117 -5.07 3.32 2.91
CA ARG A 117 -6.44 3.77 3.17
C ARG A 117 -7.41 2.94 2.36
N VAL A 118 -8.42 2.39 3.03
CA VAL A 118 -9.52 1.67 2.38
C VAL A 118 -10.79 2.49 2.57
N ALA A 119 -11.55 2.68 1.50
CA ALA A 119 -12.72 3.55 1.50
C ALA A 119 -13.89 2.95 0.72
N THR A 120 -15.11 3.20 1.21
CA THR A 120 -16.32 3.00 0.42
C THR A 120 -16.57 4.24 -0.45
N PRO A 121 -17.36 4.13 -1.55
CA PRO A 121 -17.66 5.29 -2.38
C PRO A 121 -18.40 6.40 -1.63
N ASP A 122 -19.37 6.03 -0.78
CA ASP A 122 -20.18 7.00 0.00
C ASP A 122 -20.71 6.40 1.30
#